data_7ef09da5da09ce3ce49828de5e9e7e56
#
_entry.id   7ef09da5da09ce3ce49828de5e9e7e56
#
_cell.length_a   1.000
_cell.length_b   1.000
_cell.length_c   1.000
_cell.angle_alpha   90.00
_cell.angle_beta   90.00
_cell.angle_gamma   90.00
#
_symmetry.space_group_name_H-M   'P 1'
#
loop_
_entity.id
_entity.type
_entity.pdbx_description
1 polymer ?
#
loop_
_entity_poly.entity_id
_entity_poly.type
_entity_poly.pdbx_seq_one_letter_code
_entity_poly.pdbx_strand_id
1 'polypeptide(L)'
;LACITVIGFLFLQLDFARYNIIMFYMLGVLLTALTTSGYSCGVLGSIASVALYNFFLTEPRLTFHAYDPGYQITFVLMLTSAIVTCALTTRLKDQAKMSAQAAFRTKVLFDTSRLLQKATNEDEILSLTAAQLTKLLNRNLIVYPEQDGSLGQGQIFNTVEESSRLSFDSAPERSAAEWCFANKKRSGASTDYCTDAKGLYLAIRTGSGVFGVIGIDLSERSMDAFENSVLLSILGECALAVENRRIALEKEQATVHAQNEQLRANLLRTISHDLRTPLT
;
A
#
# COMPACT_ATOMS: atom_id res chain seq x y z
N LEU A 1 -3.76 18.86 29.25
CA LEU A 1 -4.64 19.89 29.82
C LEU A 1 -4.29 20.19 31.28
N ALA A 2 -4.15 19.21 32.19
CA ALA A 2 -3.81 19.43 33.60
C ALA A 2 -2.55 20.30 33.80
N CYS A 3 -1.47 20.02 33.08
CA CYS A 3 -0.24 20.81 33.11
C CYS A 3 -0.48 22.28 32.73
N ILE A 4 -1.35 22.53 31.77
CA ILE A 4 -1.69 23.87 31.30
C ILE A 4 -2.50 24.61 32.34
N THR A 5 -3.42 23.94 33.06
CA THR A 5 -4.16 24.52 34.18
C THR A 5 -3.22 24.96 35.31
N VAL A 6 -2.21 24.13 35.62
CA VAL A 6 -1.18 24.48 36.63
C VAL A 6 -0.36 25.70 36.18
N ILE A 7 0.06 25.74 34.92
CA ILE A 7 0.78 26.90 34.35
C ILE A 7 -0.12 28.14 34.35
N GLY A 8 -1.39 28.01 34.00
CA GLY A 8 -2.35 29.09 34.03
C GLY A 8 -2.54 29.67 35.43
N PHE A 9 -2.56 28.80 36.45
CA PHE A 9 -2.63 29.24 37.86
C PHE A 9 -1.35 29.96 38.31
N LEU A 10 -0.18 29.50 37.84
CA LEU A 10 1.09 30.18 38.11
C LEU A 10 1.12 31.58 37.47
N PHE A 11 0.61 31.74 36.26
CA PHE A 11 0.52 33.02 35.58
C PHE A 11 -0.43 33.99 36.27
N LEU A 12 -1.52 33.51 36.89
CA LEU A 12 -2.38 34.31 37.70
C LEU A 12 -1.68 34.84 38.96
N GLN A 13 -0.80 34.06 39.61
CA GLN A 13 0.00 34.48 40.74
C GLN A 13 1.06 35.52 40.37
N LEU A 14 1.54 35.50 39.14
CA LEU A 14 2.53 36.43 38.59
C LEU A 14 1.89 37.69 37.97
N ASP A 15 0.60 37.88 38.14
CA ASP A 15 -0.18 39.05 37.65
C ASP A 15 -0.14 39.22 36.11
N PHE A 16 0.01 38.12 35.37
CA PHE A 16 -0.07 38.16 33.92
C PHE A 16 -1.50 38.42 33.44
N ALA A 17 -1.60 39.16 32.34
CA ALA A 17 -2.87 39.48 31.72
C ALA A 17 -3.69 38.24 31.35
N ARG A 18 -4.99 38.22 31.66
CA ARG A 18 -5.90 37.05 31.47
C ARG A 18 -5.94 36.52 30.03
N TYR A 19 -5.77 37.35 29.01
CA TYR A 19 -5.71 36.95 27.61
C TYR A 19 -4.51 36.05 27.29
N ASN A 20 -3.38 36.19 28.00
CA ASN A 20 -2.23 35.30 27.83
C ASN A 20 -2.56 33.86 28.25
N ILE A 21 -3.36 33.69 29.29
CA ILE A 21 -3.78 32.40 29.82
C ILE A 21 -4.69 31.69 28.80
N ILE A 22 -5.59 32.45 28.14
CA ILE A 22 -6.44 31.90 27.06
C ILE A 22 -5.58 31.35 25.92
N MET A 23 -4.53 32.07 25.50
CA MET A 23 -3.60 31.61 24.46
C MET A 23 -2.88 30.29 24.84
N PHE A 24 -2.50 30.14 26.14
CA PHE A 24 -1.93 28.90 26.64
C PHE A 24 -2.91 27.72 26.57
N TYR A 25 -4.18 27.94 26.87
CA TYR A 25 -5.20 26.90 26.70
C TYR A 25 -5.40 26.51 25.23
N MET A 26 -5.38 27.50 24.34
CA MET A 26 -5.43 27.25 22.88
C MET A 26 -4.23 26.40 22.41
N LEU A 27 -3.02 26.76 22.88
CA LEU A 27 -1.81 25.96 22.60
C LEU A 27 -1.94 24.53 23.14
N GLY A 28 -2.53 24.38 24.31
CA GLY A 28 -2.78 23.10 24.94
C GLY A 28 -3.75 22.21 24.17
N VAL A 29 -4.80 22.79 23.63
CA VAL A 29 -5.73 22.09 22.74
C VAL A 29 -5.01 21.63 21.46
N LEU A 30 -4.19 22.49 20.88
CA LEU A 30 -3.37 22.15 19.69
C LEU A 30 -2.42 20.98 19.98
N LEU A 31 -1.68 21.04 21.11
CA LEU A 31 -0.76 19.96 21.50
C LEU A 31 -1.51 18.66 21.78
N THR A 32 -2.67 18.72 22.42
CA THR A 32 -3.52 17.55 22.65
C THR A 32 -4.00 16.96 21.32
N ALA A 33 -4.45 17.79 20.37
CA ALA A 33 -4.86 17.36 19.04
C ALA A 33 -3.69 16.77 18.23
N LEU A 34 -2.46 17.26 18.41
CA LEU A 34 -1.25 16.73 17.77
C LEU A 34 -0.82 15.37 18.33
N THR A 35 -1.00 15.13 19.63
CA THR A 35 -0.55 13.90 20.31
C THR A 35 -1.60 12.79 20.29
N THR A 36 -2.89 13.14 20.24
CA THR A 36 -3.99 12.18 20.32
C THR A 36 -4.51 11.82 18.93
N SER A 37 -4.93 10.57 18.77
CA SER A 37 -5.53 10.07 17.53
C SER A 37 -7.06 10.12 17.65
N GLY A 38 -7.73 10.80 16.69
CA GLY A 38 -9.17 10.80 16.56
C GLY A 38 -9.83 12.15 16.83
N TYR A 39 -10.84 12.47 16.01
CA TYR A 39 -11.61 13.71 16.08
C TYR A 39 -12.37 13.87 17.40
N SER A 40 -12.94 12.77 17.92
CA SER A 40 -13.72 12.76 19.17
C SER A 40 -12.89 13.18 20.39
N CYS A 41 -11.64 12.72 20.51
CA CYS A 41 -10.75 13.11 21.59
C CYS A 41 -10.41 14.61 21.57
N GLY A 42 -10.24 15.18 20.38
CA GLY A 42 -9.98 16.60 20.23
C GLY A 42 -11.19 17.47 20.60
N VAL A 43 -12.40 17.07 20.23
CA VAL A 43 -13.63 17.77 20.60
C VAL A 43 -13.86 17.71 22.11
N LEU A 44 -13.70 16.53 22.72
CA LEU A 44 -13.79 16.38 24.19
C LEU A 44 -12.72 17.21 24.91
N GLY A 45 -11.48 17.22 24.39
CA GLY A 45 -10.40 18.06 24.89
C GLY A 45 -10.72 19.55 24.81
N SER A 46 -11.38 20.01 23.75
CA SER A 46 -11.82 21.40 23.57
C SER A 46 -12.88 21.79 24.59
N ILE A 47 -13.89 20.96 24.80
CA ILE A 47 -14.93 21.18 25.82
C ILE A 47 -14.32 21.19 27.22
N ALA A 48 -13.45 20.21 27.50
CA ALA A 48 -12.77 20.15 28.81
C ALA A 48 -11.87 21.38 29.06
N SER A 49 -11.21 21.90 28.03
CA SER A 49 -10.36 23.10 28.17
C SER A 49 -11.18 24.34 28.55
N VAL A 50 -12.36 24.55 27.96
CA VAL A 50 -13.26 25.64 28.29
C VAL A 50 -13.81 25.49 29.72
N ALA A 51 -14.21 24.26 30.10
CA ALA A 51 -14.69 23.95 31.43
C ALA A 51 -13.63 24.19 32.52
N LEU A 52 -12.39 23.72 32.27
CA LEU A 52 -11.26 23.92 33.19
C LEU A 52 -10.90 25.43 33.31
N TYR A 53 -10.87 26.14 32.19
CA TYR A 53 -10.64 27.58 32.22
C TYR A 53 -11.71 28.32 33.03
N ASN A 54 -13.00 28.01 32.79
CA ASN A 54 -14.09 28.61 33.55
C ASN A 54 -13.99 28.30 35.05
N PHE A 55 -13.78 27.03 35.41
CA PHE A 55 -13.80 26.58 36.80
C PHE A 55 -12.62 27.12 37.64
N PHE A 56 -11.40 27.10 37.07
CA PHE A 56 -10.20 27.44 37.83
C PHE A 56 -9.74 28.90 37.70
N LEU A 57 -10.06 29.56 36.59
CA LEU A 57 -9.41 30.83 36.22
C LEU A 57 -10.39 31.99 36.09
N THR A 58 -11.71 31.72 35.99
CA THR A 58 -12.75 32.75 35.92
C THR A 58 -13.27 33.12 37.33
N GLU A 59 -13.54 34.38 37.62
CA GLU A 59 -14.14 34.82 38.88
C GLU A 59 -15.66 34.75 38.83
N PRO A 60 -16.34 34.23 39.90
CA PRO A 60 -15.79 33.65 41.13
C PRO A 60 -15.21 32.24 40.88
N ARG A 61 -13.97 32.01 41.37
CA ARG A 61 -13.25 30.73 41.17
C ARG A 61 -13.97 29.56 41.83
N LEU A 62 -13.71 28.34 41.28
CA LEU A 62 -14.31 27.09 41.75
C LEU A 62 -15.83 27.03 41.59
N THR A 63 -16.39 27.84 40.68
CA THR A 63 -17.80 27.82 40.30
C THR A 63 -17.93 27.83 38.78
N PHE A 64 -19.06 27.36 38.26
CA PHE A 64 -19.37 27.45 36.83
C PHE A 64 -20.16 28.71 36.47
N HIS A 65 -20.36 29.64 37.43
CA HIS A 65 -21.06 30.89 37.20
C HIS A 65 -20.09 31.98 36.72
N ALA A 66 -20.37 32.56 35.58
CA ALA A 66 -19.67 33.73 35.05
C ALA A 66 -20.61 34.91 35.03
N TYR A 67 -20.42 35.85 35.93
CA TYR A 67 -21.33 37.04 36.10
C TYR A 67 -21.10 38.11 35.05
N ASP A 68 -19.88 38.20 34.48
CA ASP A 68 -19.58 39.20 33.47
C ASP A 68 -19.99 38.67 32.07
N PRO A 69 -20.83 39.41 31.31
CA PRO A 69 -21.24 39.07 29.96
C PRO A 69 -20.05 38.86 28.99
N GLY A 70 -18.91 39.49 29.25
CA GLY A 70 -17.69 39.33 28.45
C GLY A 70 -17.13 37.92 28.48
N TYR A 71 -17.31 37.14 29.53
CA TYR A 71 -16.85 35.76 29.62
C TYR A 71 -17.60 34.83 28.69
N GLN A 72 -18.88 35.04 28.46
CA GLN A 72 -19.70 34.21 27.56
C GLN A 72 -19.16 34.26 26.12
N ILE A 73 -18.83 35.47 25.65
CA ILE A 73 -18.24 35.67 24.32
C ILE A 73 -16.87 34.97 24.24
N THR A 74 -16.04 35.12 25.28
CA THR A 74 -14.73 34.49 25.37
C THR A 74 -14.82 32.96 25.28
N PHE A 75 -15.79 32.33 25.99
CA PHE A 75 -15.99 30.89 25.96
C PHE A 75 -16.43 30.39 24.58
N VAL A 76 -17.33 31.14 23.93
CA VAL A 76 -17.78 30.80 22.56
C VAL A 76 -16.59 30.90 21.59
N LEU A 77 -15.80 31.94 21.62
CA LEU A 77 -14.63 32.13 20.78
C LEU A 77 -13.56 31.08 21.08
N MET A 78 -13.31 30.78 22.35
CA MET A 78 -12.36 29.72 22.73
C MET A 78 -12.81 28.34 22.24
N LEU A 79 -14.08 27.99 22.38
CA LEU A 79 -14.64 26.73 21.95
C LEU A 79 -14.59 26.59 20.41
N THR A 80 -15.06 27.61 19.68
CA THR A 80 -15.06 27.60 18.21
C THR A 80 -13.64 27.50 17.67
N SER A 81 -12.70 28.27 18.18
CA SER A 81 -11.30 28.23 17.78
C SER A 81 -10.66 26.88 18.10
N ALA A 82 -10.96 26.30 19.27
CA ALA A 82 -10.46 24.97 19.65
C ALA A 82 -10.99 23.86 18.73
N ILE A 83 -12.29 23.90 18.37
CA ILE A 83 -12.89 22.94 17.45
C ILE A 83 -12.28 23.07 16.03
N VAL A 84 -12.14 24.30 15.53
CA VAL A 84 -11.53 24.56 14.22
C VAL A 84 -10.08 24.05 14.18
N THR A 85 -9.30 24.36 15.22
CA THR A 85 -7.91 23.89 15.34
C THR A 85 -7.83 22.38 15.38
N CYS A 86 -8.69 21.71 16.14
CA CYS A 86 -8.76 20.26 16.19
C CYS A 86 -9.12 19.65 14.82
N ALA A 87 -10.15 20.18 14.16
CA ALA A 87 -10.58 19.71 12.86
C ALA A 87 -9.48 19.86 11.80
N LEU A 88 -8.80 21.01 11.78
CA LEU A 88 -7.70 21.27 10.86
C LEU A 88 -6.51 20.35 11.11
N THR A 89 -6.13 20.18 12.38
CA THR A 89 -5.02 19.30 12.76
C THR A 89 -5.29 17.84 12.39
N THR A 90 -6.52 17.35 12.59
CA THR A 90 -6.91 15.99 12.20
C THR A 90 -6.82 15.83 10.69
N ARG A 91 -7.36 16.76 9.92
CA ARG A 91 -7.26 16.74 8.44
C ARG A 91 -5.82 16.75 7.95
N LEU A 92 -4.95 17.58 8.54
CA LEU A 92 -3.53 17.63 8.18
C LEU A 92 -2.82 16.29 8.47
N LYS A 93 -3.12 15.64 9.60
CA LYS A 93 -2.58 14.31 9.92
C LYS A 93 -3.02 13.25 8.91
N ASP A 94 -4.31 13.22 8.58
CA ASP A 94 -4.84 12.26 7.62
C ASP A 94 -4.23 12.50 6.23
N GLN A 95 -4.12 13.75 5.80
CA GLN A 95 -3.48 14.11 4.54
C GLN A 95 -2.00 13.73 4.52
N ALA A 96 -1.25 13.99 5.60
CA ALA A 96 0.15 13.60 5.72
C ALA A 96 0.32 12.07 5.66
N LYS A 97 -0.56 11.31 6.33
CA LYS A 97 -0.57 9.83 6.28
C LYS A 97 -0.84 9.33 4.87
N MET A 98 -1.86 9.85 4.20
CA MET A 98 -2.20 9.48 2.83
C MET A 98 -1.06 9.81 1.86
N SER A 99 -0.44 11.00 2.01
CA SER A 99 0.70 11.40 1.19
C SER A 99 1.91 10.50 1.40
N ALA A 100 2.22 10.14 2.65
CA ALA A 100 3.30 9.21 2.96
C ALA A 100 3.05 7.80 2.38
N GLN A 101 1.82 7.29 2.46
CA GLN A 101 1.43 6.02 1.86
C GLN A 101 1.53 6.05 0.32
N ALA A 102 1.09 7.14 -0.30
CA ALA A 102 1.21 7.33 -1.75
C ALA A 102 2.67 7.39 -2.20
N ALA A 103 3.51 8.15 -1.50
CA ALA A 103 4.94 8.25 -1.77
C ALA A 103 5.65 6.89 -1.60
N PHE A 104 5.33 6.14 -0.54
CA PHE A 104 5.86 4.79 -0.33
C PHE A 104 5.46 3.86 -1.46
N ARG A 105 4.18 3.84 -1.85
CA ARG A 105 3.68 3.02 -2.96
C ARG A 105 4.40 3.35 -4.28
N THR A 106 4.54 4.63 -4.61
CA THR A 106 5.25 5.07 -5.82
C THR A 106 6.71 4.63 -5.81
N LYS A 107 7.40 4.76 -4.67
CA LYS A 107 8.77 4.29 -4.50
C LYS A 107 8.90 2.78 -4.72
N VAL A 108 8.02 2.00 -4.08
CA VAL A 108 8.01 0.53 -4.21
C VAL A 108 7.78 0.12 -5.67
N LEU A 109 6.81 0.75 -6.36
CA LEU A 109 6.55 0.46 -7.77
C LEU A 109 7.74 0.81 -8.66
N PHE A 110 8.37 1.95 -8.44
CA PHE A 110 9.56 2.35 -9.20
C PHE A 110 10.72 1.38 -8.99
N ASP A 111 11.01 1.02 -7.74
CA ASP A 111 12.07 0.07 -7.42
C ASP A 111 11.78 -1.31 -8.01
N THR A 112 10.52 -1.78 -7.95
CA THR A 112 10.09 -3.05 -8.54
C THR A 112 10.23 -3.02 -10.06
N SER A 113 9.71 -2.00 -10.74
CA SER A 113 9.82 -1.86 -12.19
C SER A 113 11.27 -1.88 -12.64
N ARG A 114 12.17 -1.18 -11.94
CA ARG A 114 13.60 -1.17 -12.20
C ARG A 114 14.27 -2.54 -12.02
N LEU A 115 13.83 -3.31 -11.03
CA LEU A 115 14.32 -4.68 -10.82
C LEU A 115 13.86 -5.60 -11.94
N LEU A 116 12.58 -5.54 -12.33
CA LEU A 116 12.00 -6.38 -13.36
C LEU A 116 12.58 -6.12 -14.77
N GLN A 117 12.97 -4.86 -15.05
CA GLN A 117 13.63 -4.52 -16.31
C GLN A 117 15.00 -5.20 -16.52
N LYS A 118 15.64 -5.68 -15.45
CA LYS A 118 16.92 -6.39 -15.53
C LYS A 118 16.77 -7.89 -15.78
N ALA A 119 15.57 -8.42 -15.59
CA ALA A 119 15.30 -9.83 -15.74
C ALA A 119 15.39 -10.25 -17.21
N THR A 120 16.00 -11.40 -17.43
CA THR A 120 16.28 -11.96 -18.76
C THR A 120 15.20 -12.90 -19.26
N ASN A 121 14.43 -13.50 -18.37
CA ASN A 121 13.37 -14.45 -18.70
C ASN A 121 12.15 -14.30 -17.78
N GLU A 122 11.05 -14.97 -18.13
CA GLU A 122 9.77 -14.90 -17.40
C GLU A 122 9.88 -15.45 -15.98
N ASP A 123 10.57 -16.57 -15.79
CA ASP A 123 10.76 -17.20 -14.47
C ASP A 123 11.54 -16.29 -13.53
N GLU A 124 12.52 -15.57 -14.04
CA GLU A 124 13.28 -14.58 -13.28
C GLU A 124 12.41 -13.39 -12.87
N ILE A 125 11.52 -12.90 -13.76
CA ILE A 125 10.55 -11.84 -13.43
C ILE A 125 9.64 -12.29 -12.29
N LEU A 126 9.08 -13.50 -12.37
CA LEU A 126 8.20 -14.05 -11.34
C LEU A 126 8.93 -14.24 -10.01
N SER A 127 10.15 -14.79 -10.06
CA SER A 127 10.97 -15.02 -8.86
C SER A 127 11.38 -13.73 -8.17
N LEU A 128 11.82 -12.70 -8.92
CA LEU A 128 12.15 -11.39 -8.39
C LEU A 128 10.92 -10.70 -7.76
N THR A 129 9.76 -10.82 -8.40
CA THR A 129 8.50 -10.30 -7.88
C THR A 129 8.14 -10.96 -6.56
N ALA A 130 8.23 -12.30 -6.47
CA ALA A 130 7.94 -13.04 -5.25
C ALA A 130 8.91 -12.67 -4.13
N ALA A 131 10.21 -12.63 -4.40
CA ALA A 131 11.22 -12.23 -3.42
C ALA A 131 10.98 -10.81 -2.88
N GLN A 132 10.62 -9.87 -3.77
CA GLN A 132 10.27 -8.50 -3.39
C GLN A 132 9.03 -8.45 -2.51
N LEU A 133 7.97 -9.19 -2.87
CA LEU A 133 6.73 -9.26 -2.10
C LEU A 133 6.94 -9.94 -0.74
N THR A 134 7.71 -11.03 -0.67
CA THR A 134 8.09 -11.69 0.58
C THR A 134 8.72 -10.69 1.56
N LYS A 135 9.66 -9.89 1.06
CA LYS A 135 10.35 -8.88 1.86
C LYS A 135 9.44 -7.72 2.29
N LEU A 136 8.55 -7.26 1.40
CA LEU A 136 7.67 -6.11 1.67
C LEU A 136 6.53 -6.46 2.61
N LEU A 137 5.93 -7.63 2.43
CA LEU A 137 4.77 -8.07 3.21
C LEU A 137 5.18 -8.83 4.47
N ASN A 138 6.45 -9.26 4.57
CA ASN A 138 6.96 -10.15 5.61
C ASN A 138 6.10 -11.42 5.75
N ARG A 139 5.81 -12.10 4.60
CA ARG A 139 4.97 -13.29 4.52
C ARG A 139 5.60 -14.33 3.61
N ASN A 140 5.28 -15.59 3.87
CA ASN A 140 5.65 -16.68 2.97
C ASN A 140 4.75 -16.66 1.73
N LEU A 141 5.36 -16.91 0.58
CA LEU A 141 4.73 -16.84 -0.72
C LEU A 141 5.07 -18.07 -1.54
N ILE A 142 4.16 -18.46 -2.43
CA ILE A 142 4.42 -19.42 -3.49
C ILE A 142 4.05 -18.81 -4.84
N VAL A 143 4.81 -19.10 -5.88
CA VAL A 143 4.52 -18.70 -7.26
C VAL A 143 4.45 -19.93 -8.13
N TYR A 144 3.37 -20.05 -8.87
CA TYR A 144 3.16 -21.06 -9.90
C TYR A 144 3.22 -20.37 -11.25
N PRO A 145 4.27 -20.62 -12.08
CA PRO A 145 4.34 -20.10 -13.44
C PRO A 145 3.28 -20.78 -14.32
N GLU A 146 2.83 -20.11 -15.36
CA GLU A 146 2.04 -20.73 -16.43
C GLU A 146 2.97 -21.49 -17.37
N GLN A 147 2.66 -22.74 -17.66
CA GLN A 147 3.37 -23.61 -18.59
C GLN A 147 2.35 -24.38 -19.43
N ASP A 148 2.39 -24.17 -20.74
CA ASP A 148 1.54 -24.87 -21.72
C ASP A 148 0.03 -24.85 -21.35
N GLY A 149 -0.49 -23.73 -20.88
CA GLY A 149 -1.91 -23.57 -20.52
C GLY A 149 -2.31 -24.16 -19.17
N SER A 150 -1.35 -24.59 -18.36
CA SER A 150 -1.54 -25.13 -17.01
C SER A 150 -0.59 -24.48 -15.99
N LEU A 151 -0.82 -24.71 -14.70
CA LEU A 151 0.10 -24.26 -13.66
C LEU A 151 1.29 -25.23 -13.54
N GLY A 152 2.48 -24.70 -13.69
CA GLY A 152 3.74 -25.40 -13.47
C GLY A 152 4.00 -25.73 -12.01
N GLN A 153 5.24 -26.11 -11.71
CA GLN A 153 5.68 -26.39 -10.34
C GLN A 153 5.80 -25.10 -9.53
N GLY A 154 5.29 -25.11 -8.30
CA GLY A 154 5.34 -23.97 -7.39
C GLY A 154 6.75 -23.72 -6.85
N GLN A 155 7.17 -22.46 -6.82
CA GLN A 155 8.39 -22.01 -6.15
C GLN A 155 8.02 -21.29 -4.86
N ILE A 156 8.58 -21.74 -3.73
CA ILE A 156 8.27 -21.19 -2.39
C ILE A 156 9.33 -20.16 -2.00
N PHE A 157 8.88 -19.03 -1.50
CA PHE A 157 9.68 -17.93 -0.97
C PHE A 157 9.34 -17.72 0.48
N ASN A 158 10.28 -18.01 1.38
CA ASN A 158 10.09 -17.93 2.83
C ASN A 158 10.69 -16.64 3.40
N THR A 159 10.06 -16.13 4.46
CA THR A 159 10.65 -15.11 5.31
C THR A 159 11.76 -15.71 6.18
N VAL A 160 12.59 -14.85 6.78
CA VAL A 160 13.70 -15.28 7.64
C VAL A 160 13.21 -15.87 8.98
N GLU A 161 12.00 -15.50 9.41
CA GLU A 161 11.39 -16.01 10.65
C GLU A 161 10.70 -17.35 10.39
N GLU A 162 11.18 -18.37 11.08
CA GLU A 162 10.81 -19.79 10.93
C GLU A 162 9.45 -20.20 11.51
N SER A 163 8.65 -19.26 11.99
CA SER A 163 7.38 -19.50 12.66
C SER A 163 6.23 -19.76 11.67
N SER A 164 5.63 -20.93 11.82
CA SER A 164 4.43 -21.45 11.11
C SER A 164 4.48 -21.43 9.57
N ARG A 165 5.03 -22.49 9.00
CA ARG A 165 5.01 -22.71 7.53
C ARG A 165 3.64 -23.25 7.12
N LEU A 166 2.87 -22.48 6.35
CA LEU A 166 1.79 -23.05 5.58
C LEU A 166 2.40 -24.08 4.62
N SER A 167 1.88 -25.31 4.63
CA SER A 167 2.27 -26.31 3.63
C SER A 167 1.52 -26.01 2.34
N PHE A 168 2.14 -25.24 1.45
CA PHE A 168 1.59 -24.95 0.12
C PHE A 168 1.42 -26.19 -0.77
N ASP A 169 2.04 -27.32 -0.38
CA ASP A 169 1.94 -28.60 -1.10
C ASP A 169 0.66 -29.38 -0.76
N SER A 170 -0.20 -28.86 0.12
CA SER A 170 -1.45 -29.55 0.46
C SER A 170 -2.47 -29.48 -0.69
N ALA A 171 -3.30 -30.51 -0.83
CA ALA A 171 -4.29 -30.57 -1.91
C ALA A 171 -5.27 -29.38 -1.94
N PRO A 172 -5.78 -28.84 -0.82
CA PRO A 172 -6.61 -27.63 -0.84
C PRO A 172 -5.91 -26.40 -1.41
N GLU A 173 -4.64 -26.20 -1.07
CA GLU A 173 -3.85 -25.07 -1.56
C GLU A 173 -3.63 -25.14 -3.08
N ARG A 174 -3.26 -26.33 -3.58
CA ARG A 174 -3.09 -26.54 -5.02
C ARG A 174 -4.40 -26.38 -5.79
N SER A 175 -5.52 -26.90 -5.26
CA SER A 175 -6.84 -26.73 -5.88
C SER A 175 -7.28 -25.26 -5.92
N ALA A 176 -6.98 -24.49 -4.87
CA ALA A 176 -7.26 -23.05 -4.86
C ALA A 176 -6.44 -22.30 -5.91
N ALA A 177 -5.16 -22.64 -6.09
CA ALA A 177 -4.32 -22.06 -7.13
C ALA A 177 -4.85 -22.38 -8.54
N GLU A 178 -5.20 -23.63 -8.82
CA GLU A 178 -5.75 -24.07 -10.10
C GLU A 178 -7.10 -23.40 -10.40
N TRP A 179 -7.98 -23.31 -9.40
CA TRP A 179 -9.24 -22.59 -9.53
C TRP A 179 -9.03 -21.10 -9.85
N CYS A 180 -8.07 -20.46 -9.16
CA CYS A 180 -7.68 -19.06 -9.41
C CYS A 180 -7.20 -18.87 -10.85
N PHE A 181 -6.37 -19.78 -11.36
CA PHE A 181 -5.86 -19.75 -12.72
C PHE A 181 -6.98 -19.86 -13.75
N ALA A 182 -7.85 -20.87 -13.60
CA ALA A 182 -8.94 -21.14 -14.53
C ALA A 182 -9.98 -20.01 -14.58
N ASN A 183 -10.37 -19.49 -13.41
CA ASN A 183 -11.44 -18.50 -13.27
C ASN A 183 -10.95 -17.05 -13.28
N LYS A 184 -9.64 -16.80 -13.21
CA LYS A 184 -9.02 -15.46 -13.19
C LYS A 184 -9.53 -14.59 -12.03
N LYS A 185 -9.98 -15.21 -10.94
CA LYS A 185 -10.52 -14.59 -9.73
C LYS A 185 -9.72 -15.03 -8.53
N ARG A 186 -9.78 -14.24 -7.46
CA ARG A 186 -9.17 -14.60 -6.18
C ARG A 186 -9.81 -15.85 -5.60
N SER A 187 -9.03 -16.69 -4.92
CA SER A 187 -9.48 -17.88 -4.22
C SER A 187 -8.71 -18.09 -2.92
N GLY A 188 -9.20 -18.96 -2.05
CA GLY A 188 -8.59 -19.28 -0.77
C GLY A 188 -9.02 -18.36 0.36
N ALA A 189 -8.13 -18.15 1.31
CA ALA A 189 -8.42 -17.40 2.53
C ALA A 189 -8.99 -16.00 2.25
N SER A 190 -10.00 -15.60 3.03
CA SER A 190 -10.70 -14.30 2.90
C SER A 190 -11.42 -14.10 1.57
N THR A 191 -11.79 -15.18 0.88
CA THR A 191 -12.59 -15.15 -0.37
C THR A 191 -13.79 -16.08 -0.25
N ASP A 192 -14.71 -16.01 -1.23
CA ASP A 192 -15.90 -16.88 -1.28
C ASP A 192 -15.63 -18.22 -1.97
N TYR A 193 -14.39 -18.45 -2.45
CA TYR A 193 -14.02 -19.61 -3.26
C TYR A 193 -12.83 -20.34 -2.65
N CYS A 194 -12.93 -21.68 -2.57
CA CYS A 194 -11.88 -22.54 -2.01
C CYS A 194 -11.49 -22.14 -0.57
N THR A 195 -12.49 -21.94 0.28
CA THR A 195 -12.34 -21.44 1.67
C THR A 195 -11.54 -22.37 2.57
N ASP A 196 -11.33 -23.62 2.19
CA ASP A 196 -10.54 -24.61 2.92
C ASP A 196 -9.03 -24.34 2.84
N ALA A 197 -8.61 -23.55 1.85
CA ALA A 197 -7.23 -23.10 1.71
C ALA A 197 -6.94 -21.96 2.68
N LYS A 198 -5.78 -22.00 3.34
CA LYS A 198 -5.30 -20.97 4.27
C LYS A 198 -4.53 -19.85 3.57
N GLY A 199 -4.03 -20.11 2.37
CA GLY A 199 -3.39 -19.13 1.48
C GLY A 199 -4.42 -18.34 0.69
N LEU A 200 -4.08 -17.10 0.34
CA LEU A 200 -4.80 -16.26 -0.63
C LEU A 200 -4.11 -16.37 -1.99
N TYR A 201 -4.87 -16.75 -3.01
CA TYR A 201 -4.37 -16.94 -4.37
C TYR A 201 -4.84 -15.84 -5.32
N LEU A 202 -3.91 -15.29 -6.11
CA LEU A 202 -4.18 -14.24 -7.10
C LEU A 202 -3.50 -14.57 -8.42
N ALA A 203 -4.22 -14.37 -9.52
CA ALA A 203 -3.66 -14.53 -10.86
C ALA A 203 -2.78 -13.33 -11.25
N ILE A 204 -1.58 -13.62 -11.75
CA ILE A 204 -0.68 -12.67 -12.41
C ILE A 204 -1.15 -12.57 -13.86
N ARG A 205 -1.86 -11.49 -14.20
CA ARG A 205 -2.54 -11.39 -15.49
C ARG A 205 -2.57 -9.99 -16.06
N THR A 206 -2.67 -9.90 -17.39
CA THR A 206 -3.07 -8.70 -18.13
C THR A 206 -4.40 -8.95 -18.86
N GLY A 207 -4.75 -8.06 -19.77
CA GLY A 207 -5.87 -8.28 -20.69
C GLY A 207 -5.64 -9.42 -21.69
N SER A 208 -4.38 -9.72 -22.01
CA SER A 208 -3.99 -10.76 -23.01
C SER A 208 -4.01 -12.17 -22.43
N GLY A 209 -3.71 -12.36 -21.12
CA GLY A 209 -3.64 -13.71 -20.54
C GLY A 209 -3.27 -13.73 -19.07
N VAL A 210 -3.14 -14.96 -18.57
CA VAL A 210 -2.62 -15.27 -17.23
C VAL A 210 -1.22 -15.85 -17.39
N PHE A 211 -0.27 -15.31 -16.62
CA PHE A 211 1.15 -15.72 -16.68
C PHE A 211 1.57 -16.59 -15.50
N GLY A 212 0.68 -16.72 -14.50
CA GLY A 212 0.91 -17.52 -13.32
C GLY A 212 -0.05 -17.17 -12.19
N VAL A 213 0.14 -17.82 -11.06
CA VAL A 213 -0.62 -17.57 -9.81
C VAL A 213 0.35 -17.40 -8.68
N ILE A 214 0.08 -16.40 -7.83
CA ILE A 214 0.78 -16.21 -6.56
C ILE A 214 -0.12 -16.61 -5.40
N GLY A 215 0.41 -17.39 -4.47
CA GLY A 215 -0.23 -17.75 -3.20
C GLY A 215 0.48 -17.05 -2.05
N ILE A 216 -0.28 -16.51 -1.11
CA ILE A 216 0.21 -15.74 0.04
C ILE A 216 -0.31 -16.38 1.31
N ASP A 217 0.57 -16.67 2.26
CA ASP A 217 0.19 -17.19 3.57
C ASP A 217 -0.53 -16.14 4.41
N LEU A 218 -1.80 -16.41 4.76
CA LEU A 218 -2.62 -15.57 5.64
C LEU A 218 -2.94 -16.24 6.99
N SER A 219 -2.27 -17.33 7.34
CA SER A 219 -2.56 -18.10 8.57
C SER A 219 -2.34 -17.30 9.85
N GLU A 220 -1.41 -16.36 9.88
CA GLU A 220 -1.08 -15.58 11.09
C GLU A 220 -1.92 -14.31 11.24
N ARG A 221 -2.17 -13.59 10.16
CA ARG A 221 -2.95 -12.34 10.18
C ARG A 221 -3.63 -12.08 8.84
N SER A 222 -4.77 -11.40 8.86
CA SER A 222 -5.40 -10.89 7.66
C SER A 222 -4.54 -9.78 7.00
N MET A 223 -4.75 -9.56 5.72
CA MET A 223 -4.08 -8.50 4.98
C MET A 223 -4.84 -7.17 5.15
N ASP A 224 -4.13 -6.08 5.42
CA ASP A 224 -4.75 -4.77 5.47
C ASP A 224 -5.00 -4.18 4.07
N ALA A 225 -5.79 -3.11 3.99
CA ALA A 225 -6.16 -2.48 2.72
C ALA A 225 -4.94 -1.89 1.99
N PHE A 226 -3.94 -1.40 2.72
CA PHE A 226 -2.73 -0.84 2.15
C PHE A 226 -1.81 -1.95 1.60
N GLU A 227 -1.57 -3.02 2.36
CA GLU A 227 -0.84 -4.21 1.91
C GLU A 227 -1.46 -4.79 0.62
N ASN A 228 -2.80 -4.94 0.60
CA ASN A 228 -3.52 -5.43 -0.57
C ASN A 228 -3.37 -4.49 -1.79
N SER A 229 -3.39 -3.18 -1.58
CA SER A 229 -3.16 -2.21 -2.67
C SER A 229 -1.75 -2.28 -3.25
N VAL A 230 -0.72 -2.43 -2.39
CA VAL A 230 0.68 -2.59 -2.81
C VAL A 230 0.86 -3.91 -3.56
N LEU A 231 0.33 -5.01 -3.03
CA LEU A 231 0.35 -6.32 -3.67
C LEU A 231 -0.22 -6.27 -5.10
N LEU A 232 -1.44 -5.77 -5.26
CA LEU A 232 -2.09 -5.69 -6.58
C LEU A 232 -1.30 -4.82 -7.56
N SER A 233 -0.69 -3.76 -7.07
CA SER A 233 0.11 -2.88 -7.91
C SER A 233 1.39 -3.58 -8.41
N ILE A 234 2.07 -4.32 -7.53
CA ILE A 234 3.28 -5.07 -7.89
C ILE A 234 2.94 -6.23 -8.84
N LEU A 235 1.81 -6.94 -8.60
CA LEU A 235 1.36 -7.99 -9.52
C LEU A 235 1.02 -7.46 -10.91
N GLY A 236 0.46 -6.23 -10.98
CA GLY A 236 0.22 -5.55 -12.25
C GLY A 236 1.52 -5.24 -13.00
N GLU A 237 2.54 -4.72 -12.32
CA GLU A 237 3.87 -4.47 -12.90
C GLU A 237 4.54 -5.78 -13.35
N CYS A 238 4.44 -6.85 -12.54
CA CYS A 238 4.94 -8.17 -12.89
C CYS A 238 4.29 -8.69 -14.17
N ALA A 239 2.96 -8.67 -14.24
CA ALA A 239 2.20 -9.14 -15.39
C ALA A 239 2.59 -8.38 -16.67
N LEU A 240 2.72 -7.04 -16.56
CA LEU A 240 3.13 -6.20 -17.68
C LEU A 240 4.58 -6.50 -18.12
N ALA A 241 5.49 -6.74 -17.16
CA ALA A 241 6.88 -7.09 -17.47
C ALA A 241 6.98 -8.43 -18.21
N VAL A 242 6.22 -9.44 -17.79
CA VAL A 242 6.16 -10.76 -18.47
C VAL A 242 5.59 -10.61 -19.87
N GLU A 243 4.47 -9.89 -20.03
CA GLU A 243 3.86 -9.64 -21.34
C GLU A 243 4.81 -8.93 -22.30
N ASN A 244 5.47 -7.87 -21.84
CA ASN A 244 6.46 -7.14 -22.64
C ASN A 244 7.63 -8.05 -23.06
N ARG A 245 8.07 -8.95 -22.18
CA ARG A 245 9.13 -9.91 -22.49
C ARG A 245 8.70 -10.92 -23.57
N ARG A 246 7.46 -11.47 -23.48
CA ARG A 246 6.90 -12.35 -24.53
C ARG A 246 6.84 -11.65 -25.88
N ILE A 247 6.29 -10.44 -25.91
CA ILE A 247 6.20 -9.64 -27.15
C ILE A 247 7.58 -9.37 -27.74
N ALA A 248 8.58 -9.04 -26.90
CA ALA A 248 9.94 -8.81 -27.35
C ALA A 248 10.57 -10.07 -27.98
N LEU A 249 10.38 -11.23 -27.36
CA LEU A 249 10.87 -12.52 -27.87
C LEU A 249 10.19 -12.92 -29.20
N GLU A 250 8.88 -12.76 -29.30
CA GLU A 250 8.13 -13.04 -30.54
C GLU A 250 8.60 -12.12 -31.67
N LYS A 251 8.83 -10.84 -31.40
CA LYS A 251 9.35 -9.88 -32.37
C LYS A 251 10.76 -10.23 -32.83
N GLU A 252 11.61 -10.63 -31.90
CA GLU A 252 12.98 -11.07 -32.22
C GLU A 252 12.97 -12.34 -33.14
N GLN A 253 12.17 -13.33 -32.78
CA GLN A 253 11.99 -14.54 -33.58
C GLN A 253 11.44 -14.25 -34.99
N ALA A 254 10.44 -13.41 -35.09
CA ALA A 254 9.89 -12.97 -36.36
C ALA A 254 10.92 -12.25 -37.24
N THR A 255 11.76 -11.42 -36.64
CA THR A 255 12.83 -10.69 -37.33
C THR A 255 13.89 -11.66 -37.86
N VAL A 256 14.35 -12.62 -37.05
CA VAL A 256 15.30 -13.63 -37.42
C VAL A 256 14.74 -14.51 -38.56
N HIS A 257 13.46 -14.89 -38.49
CA HIS A 257 12.80 -15.65 -39.54
C HIS A 257 12.74 -14.88 -40.86
N ALA A 258 12.34 -13.60 -40.82
CA ALA A 258 12.31 -12.75 -42.02
C ALA A 258 13.70 -12.58 -42.66
N GLN A 259 14.76 -12.39 -41.85
CA GLN A 259 16.13 -12.31 -42.33
C GLN A 259 16.60 -13.61 -42.99
N ASN A 260 16.28 -14.78 -42.42
CA ASN A 260 16.60 -16.06 -42.98
C ASN A 260 15.89 -16.32 -44.34
N GLU A 261 14.62 -15.94 -44.43
CA GLU A 261 13.89 -16.04 -45.72
C GLU A 261 14.48 -15.11 -46.78
N GLN A 262 14.88 -13.90 -46.41
CA GLN A 262 15.55 -12.97 -47.35
C GLN A 262 16.90 -13.47 -47.80
N LEU A 263 17.70 -14.07 -46.91
CA LEU A 263 18.96 -14.71 -47.25
C LEU A 263 18.76 -15.88 -48.22
N ARG A 264 17.77 -16.76 -47.96
CA ARG A 264 17.42 -17.86 -48.88
C ARG A 264 17.02 -17.35 -50.27
N ALA A 265 16.18 -16.32 -50.33
CA ALA A 265 15.73 -15.73 -51.58
C ALA A 265 16.91 -15.13 -52.38
N ASN A 266 17.82 -14.42 -51.68
CA ASN A 266 19.01 -13.85 -52.30
C ASN A 266 19.97 -14.94 -52.84
N LEU A 267 20.22 -16.00 -52.04
CA LEU A 267 21.04 -17.14 -52.48
C LEU A 267 20.47 -17.84 -53.70
N LEU A 268 19.18 -18.13 -53.73
CA LEU A 268 18.51 -18.73 -54.90
C LEU A 268 18.60 -17.85 -56.13
N ARG A 269 18.48 -16.52 -55.96
CA ARG A 269 18.60 -15.55 -57.03
C ARG A 269 20.02 -15.54 -57.61
N THR A 270 21.04 -15.54 -56.75
CA THR A 270 22.46 -15.55 -57.16
C THR A 270 22.81 -16.85 -57.87
N ILE A 271 22.43 -18.00 -57.30
CA ILE A 271 22.66 -19.32 -57.94
C ILE A 271 21.96 -19.40 -59.29
N SER A 272 20.71 -18.93 -59.38
CA SER A 272 19.96 -18.93 -60.65
C SER A 272 20.59 -18.04 -61.70
N HIS A 273 21.19 -16.90 -61.31
CA HIS A 273 21.93 -16.01 -62.19
C HIS A 273 23.23 -16.66 -62.69
N ASP A 274 24.00 -17.24 -61.78
CA ASP A 274 25.30 -17.85 -62.09
C ASP A 274 25.21 -19.14 -62.93
N LEU A 275 24.11 -19.88 -62.78
CA LEU A 275 23.82 -21.05 -63.63
C LEU A 275 23.30 -20.66 -65.02
N ARG A 276 22.73 -19.47 -65.22
CA ARG A 276 22.25 -19.00 -66.51
C ARG A 276 23.40 -18.53 -67.41
N THR A 277 24.48 -17.98 -66.86
CA THR A 277 25.62 -17.40 -67.60
C THR A 277 26.41 -18.43 -68.40
N PRO A 278 26.69 -19.67 -67.96
CA PRO A 278 27.41 -20.65 -68.73
C PRO A 278 26.55 -21.44 -69.79
N LEU A 279 25.21 -21.22 -69.83
CA LEU A 279 24.29 -21.91 -70.74
C LEU A 279 23.87 -21.04 -71.93
N THR A 280 24.39 -19.83 -72.08
CA THR A 280 24.26 -18.92 -73.21
C THR A 280 25.61 -18.78 -73.90
#